data_96c5e5c70776a6e4b39c4bfb13d5db45
#
_entry.id   96c5e5c70776a6e4b39c4bfb13d5db45
#
_cell.length_a   1.000
_cell.length_b   1.000
_cell.length_c   1.000
_cell.angle_alpha   90.00
_cell.angle_beta   90.00
_cell.angle_gamma   90.00
#
_symmetry.space_group_name_H-M   'P 1'
#
loop_
_entity.id
_entity.type
_entity.pdbx_description
1 polymer ?
#
loop_
_entity_poly.entity_id
_entity_poly.type
_entity_poly.pdbx_seq_one_letter_code
_entity_poly.pdbx_strand_id
1 'polypeptide(L)'
;IKNFTLDASADTLILEDDRDLKIFRNISERYKSSDFMILTLTDKNKNIFSSDTLRLIDTLSREIKTIQNIDSVTSITNIPLVTSSEKPLTELINDIPNILSEGIDRDRAKEEILTSPIYKDLIISSNAKTTAMQLVIKKNESLSNALKQRNLLFEKYKEDKSIEDQYLQAKIKYQNLANKEKQKIKLLIRGIRKVQSSYSNDRYEIRLGGIPMITDDMITFIKNDLINFGFGVLLFILITLVIIFRKFIWVAAPIVNCIYAVLFMIGLLGYMDWKVTVSYTHLRAHETIPD
;
A
#
# COMPACT_ATOMS: atom_id res chain seq x y z
N ILE A 1 -5.25 18.86 21.33
CA ILE A 1 -4.84 18.91 19.89
C ILE A 1 -3.55 18.10 19.64
N LYS A 2 -2.61 18.02 20.61
CA LYS A 2 -1.35 17.29 20.44
C LYS A 2 -1.51 15.79 20.22
N ASN A 3 -2.59 15.19 20.70
CA ASN A 3 -2.83 13.73 20.66
C ASN A 3 -3.92 13.33 19.64
N PHE A 4 -4.47 14.29 18.90
CA PHE A 4 -5.45 13.97 17.85
C PHE A 4 -4.75 13.28 16.66
N THR A 5 -5.09 12.03 16.40
CA THR A 5 -4.58 11.26 15.26
C THR A 5 -5.74 10.76 14.42
N LEU A 6 -5.76 11.16 13.14
CA LEU A 6 -6.63 10.56 12.14
C LEU A 6 -5.97 9.25 11.69
N ASP A 7 -6.59 8.13 12.01
CA ASP A 7 -6.11 6.82 11.57
C ASP A 7 -6.99 6.29 10.42
N ALA A 8 -6.46 6.39 9.20
CA ALA A 8 -7.06 5.85 7.99
C ALA A 8 -6.35 4.55 7.54
N SER A 9 -5.67 3.85 8.46
CA SER A 9 -5.00 2.60 8.12
C SER A 9 -6.01 1.47 7.93
N ALA A 10 -5.72 0.57 7.00
CA ALA A 10 -6.49 -0.66 6.82
C ALA A 10 -6.50 -1.52 8.11
N ASP A 11 -5.47 -1.40 8.96
CA ASP A 11 -5.39 -2.10 10.25
C ASP A 11 -6.49 -1.70 11.24
N THR A 12 -7.06 -0.49 11.11
CA THR A 12 -8.17 -0.04 11.96
C THR A 12 -9.52 -0.55 11.48
N LEU A 13 -9.59 -1.05 10.24
CA LEU A 13 -10.76 -1.72 9.68
C LEU A 13 -10.86 -3.19 10.10
N ILE A 14 -9.76 -3.74 10.59
CA ILE A 14 -9.66 -5.15 10.93
C ILE A 14 -9.99 -5.31 12.41
N LEU A 15 -11.11 -6.00 12.68
CA LEU A 15 -11.45 -6.44 14.03
C LEU A 15 -10.36 -7.39 14.52
N GLU A 16 -9.64 -7.03 15.59
CA GLU A 16 -8.51 -7.85 16.11
C GLU A 16 -8.93 -9.26 16.53
N ASP A 17 -10.23 -9.48 16.80
CA ASP A 17 -10.80 -10.78 17.15
C ASP A 17 -11.28 -11.60 15.93
N ASP A 18 -11.16 -11.07 14.71
CA ASP A 18 -11.57 -11.75 13.50
C ASP A 18 -10.79 -13.07 13.31
N ARG A 19 -11.52 -14.15 13.11
CA ARG A 19 -10.98 -15.50 12.88
C ARG A 19 -10.15 -15.56 11.62
N ASP A 20 -10.62 -14.91 10.55
CA ASP A 20 -9.96 -14.92 9.24
C ASP A 20 -8.64 -14.13 9.29
N LEU A 21 -8.60 -13.05 10.08
CA LEU A 21 -7.37 -12.32 10.34
C LEU A 21 -6.33 -13.19 11.06
N LYS A 22 -6.74 -13.99 12.05
CA LYS A 22 -5.84 -14.91 12.76
C LYS A 22 -5.29 -15.97 11.80
N ILE A 23 -6.14 -16.52 10.93
CA ILE A 23 -5.72 -17.48 9.89
C ILE A 23 -4.75 -16.82 8.91
N PHE A 24 -5.06 -15.64 8.40
CA PHE A 24 -4.19 -14.89 7.49
C PHE A 24 -2.81 -14.61 8.11
N ARG A 25 -2.77 -14.17 9.36
CA ARG A 25 -1.50 -13.93 10.08
C ARG A 25 -0.66 -15.20 10.21
N ASN A 26 -1.29 -16.32 10.57
CA ASN A 26 -0.60 -17.61 10.67
C ASN A 26 -0.03 -18.07 9.31
N ILE A 27 -0.78 -17.93 8.24
CA ILE A 27 -0.33 -18.24 6.88
C ILE A 27 0.83 -17.33 6.49
N SER A 28 0.68 -16.01 6.69
CA SER A 28 1.72 -15.02 6.36
C SER A 28 3.02 -15.24 7.14
N GLU A 29 2.94 -15.71 8.39
CA GLU A 29 4.12 -16.10 9.17
C GLU A 29 4.78 -17.36 8.63
N ARG A 30 3.98 -18.40 8.33
CA ARG A 30 4.47 -19.69 7.84
C ARG A 30 5.19 -19.55 6.50
N TYR A 31 4.66 -18.73 5.61
CA TYR A 31 5.23 -18.51 4.27
C TYR A 31 6.18 -17.32 4.21
N LYS A 32 6.43 -16.64 5.34
CA LYS A 32 7.31 -15.43 5.41
C LYS A 32 6.96 -14.40 4.33
N SER A 33 5.67 -14.26 3.99
CA SER A 33 5.23 -13.36 2.95
C SER A 33 5.61 -11.92 3.29
N SER A 34 6.14 -11.21 2.30
CA SER A 34 6.44 -9.79 2.37
C SER A 34 5.41 -9.02 1.55
N ASP A 35 5.15 -7.78 1.92
CA ASP A 35 4.34 -6.89 1.11
C ASP A 35 5.02 -6.65 -0.24
N PHE A 36 4.23 -6.52 -1.28
CA PHE A 36 4.72 -6.25 -2.62
C PHE A 36 3.85 -5.22 -3.35
N MET A 37 4.44 -4.59 -4.33
CA MET A 37 3.75 -3.77 -5.32
C MET A 37 3.96 -4.35 -6.71
N ILE A 38 3.10 -4.00 -7.63
CA ILE A 38 3.17 -4.43 -9.03
C ILE A 38 3.34 -3.19 -9.90
N LEU A 39 4.36 -3.21 -10.74
CA LEU A 39 4.53 -2.23 -11.79
C LEU A 39 4.24 -2.89 -13.14
N THR A 40 3.21 -2.43 -13.84
CA THR A 40 2.87 -2.94 -15.17
C THR A 40 3.44 -2.04 -16.24
N LEU A 41 3.95 -2.64 -17.32
CA LEU A 41 4.38 -1.95 -18.53
C LEU A 41 3.62 -2.48 -19.73
N THR A 42 2.97 -1.58 -20.45
CA THR A 42 2.27 -1.87 -21.70
C THR A 42 2.99 -1.22 -22.87
N ASP A 43 3.40 -1.99 -23.87
CA ASP A 43 3.91 -1.47 -25.15
C ASP A 43 2.75 -1.35 -26.14
N LYS A 44 2.36 -0.11 -26.47
CA LYS A 44 1.23 0.17 -27.36
C LYS A 44 1.52 -0.13 -28.83
N ASN A 45 2.79 -0.10 -29.22
CA ASN A 45 3.21 -0.19 -30.61
C ASN A 45 3.71 -1.59 -31.01
N LYS A 46 4.37 -2.29 -30.05
CA LYS A 46 4.96 -3.61 -30.29
C LYS A 46 4.51 -4.59 -29.20
N ASN A 47 5.08 -5.77 -29.17
CA ASN A 47 4.93 -6.71 -28.07
C ASN A 47 6.10 -6.60 -27.08
N ILE A 48 5.91 -7.16 -25.88
CA ILE A 48 6.89 -7.13 -24.80
C ILE A 48 8.22 -7.81 -25.17
N PHE A 49 8.20 -8.80 -26.05
CA PHE A 49 9.40 -9.54 -26.46
C PHE A 49 10.29 -8.80 -27.44
N SER A 50 9.92 -7.57 -27.86
CA SER A 50 10.83 -6.75 -28.67
C SER A 50 12.11 -6.40 -27.88
N SER A 51 13.26 -6.39 -28.56
CA SER A 51 14.57 -6.17 -27.90
C SER A 51 14.65 -4.82 -27.16
N ASP A 52 14.01 -3.78 -27.70
CA ASP A 52 13.96 -2.44 -27.09
C ASP A 52 13.16 -2.50 -25.77
N THR A 53 12.01 -3.19 -25.78
CA THR A 53 11.12 -3.28 -24.62
C THR A 53 11.74 -4.17 -23.53
N LEU A 54 12.36 -5.29 -23.88
CA LEU A 54 13.08 -6.13 -22.92
C LEU A 54 14.24 -5.37 -22.25
N ARG A 55 15.01 -4.58 -23.01
CA ARG A 55 16.07 -3.74 -22.44
C ARG A 55 15.52 -2.66 -21.52
N LEU A 56 14.39 -2.06 -21.87
CA LEU A 56 13.73 -1.08 -21.03
C LEU A 56 13.29 -1.71 -19.69
N ILE A 57 12.67 -2.90 -19.74
CA ILE A 57 12.22 -3.64 -18.56
C ILE A 57 13.41 -3.99 -17.65
N ASP A 58 14.52 -4.43 -18.22
CA ASP A 58 15.74 -4.73 -17.47
C ASP A 58 16.30 -3.46 -16.79
N THR A 59 16.38 -2.35 -17.52
CA THR A 59 16.82 -1.06 -16.98
C THR A 59 15.92 -0.59 -15.84
N LEU A 60 14.59 -0.63 -16.04
CA LEU A 60 13.61 -0.31 -15.00
C LEU A 60 13.77 -1.21 -13.77
N SER A 61 13.91 -2.50 -13.97
CA SER A 61 14.06 -3.47 -12.88
C SER A 61 15.31 -3.19 -12.04
N ARG A 62 16.43 -2.86 -12.69
CA ARG A 62 17.67 -2.49 -12.01
C ARG A 62 17.55 -1.17 -11.27
N GLU A 63 17.00 -0.14 -11.90
CA GLU A 63 16.85 1.18 -11.28
C GLU A 63 15.92 1.11 -10.06
N ILE A 64 14.78 0.43 -10.16
CA ILE A 64 13.84 0.25 -9.05
C ILE A 64 14.49 -0.54 -7.90
N LYS A 65 15.31 -1.57 -8.21
CA LYS A 65 16.02 -2.33 -7.19
C LYS A 65 17.00 -1.49 -6.36
N THR A 66 17.48 -0.36 -6.88
CA THR A 66 18.34 0.57 -6.12
C THR A 66 17.57 1.42 -5.12
N ILE A 67 16.23 1.47 -5.22
CA ILE A 67 15.41 2.28 -4.31
C ILE A 67 15.44 1.64 -2.91
N GLN A 68 15.67 2.46 -1.91
CA GLN A 68 15.73 2.01 -0.52
C GLN A 68 14.41 1.31 -0.11
N ASN A 69 14.53 0.20 0.62
CA ASN A 69 13.44 -0.69 1.08
C ASN A 69 12.83 -1.60 -0.01
N ILE A 70 13.36 -1.66 -1.21
CA ILE A 70 13.09 -2.76 -2.14
C ILE A 70 14.01 -3.93 -1.79
N ASP A 71 13.44 -5.11 -1.64
CA ASP A 71 14.16 -6.36 -1.40
C ASP A 71 14.54 -7.02 -2.72
N SER A 72 13.54 -7.24 -3.57
CA SER A 72 13.74 -7.85 -4.90
C SER A 72 12.76 -7.29 -5.92
N VAL A 73 13.14 -7.41 -7.19
CA VAL A 73 12.31 -7.09 -8.35
C VAL A 73 12.28 -8.31 -9.24
N THR A 74 11.09 -8.87 -9.43
CA THR A 74 10.87 -9.98 -10.38
C THR A 74 10.17 -9.46 -11.62
N SER A 75 10.72 -9.71 -12.78
CA SER A 75 10.21 -9.25 -14.08
C SER A 75 10.44 -10.31 -15.15
N ILE A 76 9.84 -10.14 -16.32
CA ILE A 76 10.05 -11.05 -17.46
C ILE A 76 11.53 -11.22 -17.85
N THR A 77 12.39 -10.28 -17.49
CA THR A 77 13.82 -10.32 -17.85
C THR A 77 14.69 -11.10 -16.86
N ASN A 78 14.15 -11.46 -15.69
CA ASN A 78 14.91 -12.20 -14.67
C ASN A 78 14.20 -13.43 -14.10
N ILE A 79 13.05 -13.81 -14.67
CA ILE A 79 12.42 -15.09 -14.34
C ILE A 79 13.23 -16.26 -14.91
N PRO A 80 13.27 -17.40 -14.18
CA PRO A 80 13.97 -18.59 -14.63
C PRO A 80 13.27 -19.24 -15.83
N LEU A 81 14.05 -19.63 -16.82
CA LEU A 81 13.61 -20.41 -17.98
C LEU A 81 14.25 -21.79 -17.95
N VAL A 82 13.44 -22.83 -17.83
CA VAL A 82 13.89 -24.20 -17.64
C VAL A 82 13.80 -25.01 -18.93
N THR A 83 12.72 -24.84 -19.70
CA THR A 83 12.44 -25.66 -20.88
C THR A 83 13.07 -25.12 -22.16
N SER A 84 13.36 -23.81 -22.21
CA SER A 84 14.02 -23.17 -23.35
C SER A 84 15.55 -23.21 -23.31
N SER A 85 16.12 -23.79 -22.25
CA SER A 85 17.57 -23.98 -22.14
C SER A 85 17.99 -25.29 -22.76
N GLU A 86 19.06 -25.27 -23.54
CA GLU A 86 19.75 -26.48 -24.05
C GLU A 86 20.69 -27.11 -23.01
N LYS A 87 20.91 -26.46 -21.88
CA LYS A 87 21.76 -26.96 -20.78
C LYS A 87 21.11 -28.15 -20.08
N PRO A 88 21.88 -29.17 -19.71
CA PRO A 88 21.36 -30.28 -18.92
C PRO A 88 20.91 -29.78 -17.53
N LEU A 89 19.89 -30.46 -16.94
CA LEU A 89 19.29 -30.08 -15.66
C LEU A 89 20.30 -29.93 -14.52
N THR A 90 21.41 -30.68 -14.57
CA THR A 90 22.48 -30.62 -13.58
C THR A 90 23.26 -29.29 -13.60
N GLU A 91 23.33 -28.64 -14.73
CA GLU A 91 23.98 -27.34 -14.88
C GLU A 91 23.01 -26.19 -14.57
N LEU A 92 21.71 -26.38 -14.82
CA LEU A 92 20.66 -25.40 -14.52
C LEU A 92 20.54 -25.10 -13.03
N ILE A 93 20.94 -26.00 -12.15
CA ILE A 93 20.88 -25.79 -10.69
C ILE A 93 21.74 -24.59 -10.25
N ASN A 94 22.88 -24.37 -10.93
CA ASN A 94 23.83 -23.33 -10.58
C ASN A 94 23.69 -22.05 -11.39
N ASP A 95 23.12 -22.11 -12.60
CA ASP A 95 22.99 -20.99 -13.53
C ASP A 95 21.71 -21.14 -14.35
N ILE A 96 20.59 -20.70 -13.78
CA ILE A 96 19.29 -20.74 -14.46
C ILE A 96 19.20 -19.57 -15.43
N PRO A 97 19.11 -19.83 -16.75
CA PRO A 97 19.04 -18.77 -17.73
C PRO A 97 17.71 -18.01 -17.69
N ASN A 98 17.75 -16.79 -18.17
CA ASN A 98 16.59 -15.95 -18.42
C ASN A 98 16.54 -15.51 -19.88
N ILE A 99 15.51 -14.78 -20.30
CA ILE A 99 15.31 -14.39 -21.71
C ILE A 99 16.44 -13.49 -22.28
N LEU A 100 17.27 -12.90 -21.42
CA LEU A 100 18.42 -12.08 -21.82
C LEU A 100 19.73 -12.84 -21.82
N SER A 101 19.76 -14.09 -21.36
CA SER A 101 20.98 -14.91 -21.31
C SER A 101 21.52 -15.22 -22.71
N GLU A 102 22.82 -15.30 -22.84
CA GLU A 102 23.49 -15.70 -24.09
C GLU A 102 23.16 -17.15 -24.46
N GLY A 103 22.91 -17.41 -25.74
CA GLY A 103 22.55 -18.75 -26.23
C GLY A 103 21.13 -19.23 -25.99
N ILE A 104 20.26 -18.37 -25.50
CA ILE A 104 18.83 -18.68 -25.36
C ILE A 104 18.10 -18.51 -26.71
N ASP A 105 17.34 -19.54 -27.09
CA ASP A 105 16.37 -19.44 -28.18
C ASP A 105 15.19 -18.57 -27.72
N ARG A 106 15.09 -17.37 -28.26
CA ARG A 106 14.06 -16.40 -27.87
C ARG A 106 12.64 -16.81 -28.24
N ASP A 107 12.49 -17.58 -29.29
CA ASP A 107 11.15 -18.05 -29.70
C ASP A 107 10.65 -19.15 -28.75
N ARG A 108 11.51 -20.07 -28.37
CA ARG A 108 11.22 -21.07 -27.33
C ARG A 108 10.99 -20.40 -25.95
N ALA A 109 11.81 -19.44 -25.58
CA ALA A 109 11.66 -18.68 -24.33
C ALA A 109 10.31 -17.94 -24.29
N LYS A 110 9.90 -17.35 -25.41
CA LYS A 110 8.60 -16.70 -25.54
C LYS A 110 7.46 -17.70 -25.39
N GLU A 111 7.56 -18.87 -26.04
CA GLU A 111 6.57 -19.93 -25.94
C GLU A 111 6.46 -20.43 -24.48
N GLU A 112 7.60 -20.73 -23.84
CA GLU A 112 7.64 -21.12 -22.43
C GLU A 112 6.93 -20.10 -21.54
N ILE A 113 7.22 -18.82 -21.68
CA ILE A 113 6.62 -17.76 -20.85
C ILE A 113 5.12 -17.64 -21.11
N LEU A 114 4.68 -17.75 -22.36
CA LEU A 114 3.25 -17.61 -22.72
C LEU A 114 2.39 -18.83 -22.39
N THR A 115 3.00 -20.01 -22.29
CA THR A 115 2.29 -21.26 -21.99
C THR A 115 2.40 -21.69 -20.53
N SER A 116 3.41 -21.18 -19.81
CA SER A 116 3.64 -21.52 -18.41
C SER A 116 2.48 -21.08 -17.51
N PRO A 117 1.93 -21.97 -16.68
CA PRO A 117 0.88 -21.61 -15.73
C PRO A 117 1.39 -20.68 -14.60
N ILE A 118 2.71 -20.53 -14.47
CA ILE A 118 3.33 -19.66 -13.45
C ILE A 118 3.51 -18.23 -13.98
N TYR A 119 3.68 -18.06 -15.29
CA TYR A 119 4.00 -16.75 -15.89
C TYR A 119 2.84 -16.14 -16.65
N LYS A 120 2.04 -16.97 -17.32
CA LYS A 120 0.88 -16.51 -18.06
C LYS A 120 -0.14 -15.86 -17.13
N ASP A 121 -0.65 -14.71 -17.52
CA ASP A 121 -1.64 -13.89 -16.81
C ASP A 121 -1.19 -13.40 -15.40
N LEU A 122 0.06 -13.74 -14.97
CA LEU A 122 0.69 -13.20 -13.76
C LEU A 122 1.81 -12.22 -14.10
N ILE A 123 2.73 -12.61 -14.98
CA ILE A 123 3.87 -11.78 -15.38
C ILE A 123 3.67 -11.19 -16.77
N ILE A 124 2.96 -11.88 -17.64
CA ILE A 124 2.66 -11.43 -19.00
C ILE A 124 1.20 -11.67 -19.36
N SER A 125 0.59 -10.70 -20.04
CA SER A 125 -0.77 -10.84 -20.58
C SER A 125 -0.79 -11.82 -21.76
N SER A 126 -1.92 -12.51 -21.95
CA SER A 126 -2.11 -13.48 -23.05
C SER A 126 -1.85 -12.90 -24.45
N ASN A 127 -2.03 -11.57 -24.64
CA ASN A 127 -1.75 -10.88 -25.92
C ASN A 127 -0.31 -10.37 -26.03
N ALA A 128 0.54 -10.65 -25.06
CA ALA A 128 1.95 -10.24 -24.99
C ALA A 128 2.18 -8.71 -25.11
N LYS A 129 1.19 -7.87 -24.78
CA LYS A 129 1.30 -6.40 -24.83
C LYS A 129 1.62 -5.78 -23.49
N THR A 130 1.32 -6.46 -22.39
CA THR A 130 1.53 -5.96 -21.02
C THR A 130 2.33 -6.98 -20.22
N THR A 131 3.31 -6.50 -19.48
CA THR A 131 4.04 -7.30 -18.49
C THR A 131 3.92 -6.67 -17.11
N ALA A 132 4.01 -7.50 -16.08
CA ALA A 132 4.04 -7.09 -14.69
C ALA A 132 5.42 -7.33 -14.08
N MET A 133 5.88 -6.38 -13.27
CA MET A 133 7.06 -6.51 -12.42
C MET A 133 6.59 -6.53 -10.98
N GLN A 134 6.95 -7.56 -10.23
CA GLN A 134 6.68 -7.67 -8.81
C GLN A 134 7.83 -7.00 -8.04
N LEU A 135 7.48 -6.02 -7.21
CA LEU A 135 8.39 -5.25 -6.38
C LEU A 135 8.19 -5.67 -4.92
N VAL A 136 9.07 -6.52 -4.41
CA VAL A 136 8.98 -7.02 -3.03
C VAL A 136 9.57 -5.98 -2.09
N ILE A 137 8.83 -5.63 -1.03
CA ILE A 137 9.25 -4.65 -0.03
C ILE A 137 10.00 -5.37 1.08
N LYS A 138 11.11 -4.79 1.52
CA LYS A 138 11.91 -5.36 2.60
C LYS A 138 11.12 -5.41 3.90
N LYS A 139 10.99 -6.61 4.47
CA LYS A 139 10.25 -6.84 5.71
C LYS A 139 10.91 -6.12 6.90
N ASN A 140 10.12 -5.40 7.65
CA ASN A 140 10.57 -4.79 8.90
C ASN A 140 10.37 -5.73 10.09
N GLU A 141 11.39 -6.50 10.43
CA GLU A 141 11.32 -7.47 11.52
C GLU A 141 11.04 -6.81 12.89
N SER A 142 11.57 -5.60 13.12
CA SER A 142 11.32 -4.88 14.36
C SER A 142 9.84 -4.52 14.52
N LEU A 143 9.17 -4.13 13.43
CA LEU A 143 7.73 -3.86 13.42
C LEU A 143 6.93 -5.14 13.63
N SER A 144 7.30 -6.22 12.92
CA SER A 144 6.66 -7.54 13.07
C SER A 144 6.74 -8.06 14.49
N ASN A 145 7.92 -7.97 15.11
CA ASN A 145 8.13 -8.41 16.51
C ASN A 145 7.35 -7.53 17.50
N ALA A 146 7.30 -6.22 17.27
CA ALA A 146 6.51 -5.33 18.12
C ALA A 146 4.99 -5.60 18.00
N LEU A 147 4.51 -5.94 16.81
CA LEU A 147 3.12 -6.36 16.59
C LEU A 147 2.80 -7.65 17.36
N LYS A 148 3.67 -8.66 17.25
CA LYS A 148 3.51 -9.92 18.00
C LYS A 148 3.47 -9.70 19.51
N GLN A 149 4.40 -8.92 20.02
CA GLN A 149 4.46 -8.59 21.45
C GLN A 149 3.20 -7.87 21.92
N ARG A 150 2.72 -6.85 21.15
CA ARG A 150 1.48 -6.14 21.42
C ARG A 150 0.28 -7.10 21.46
N ASN A 151 0.17 -8.00 20.48
CA ASN A 151 -0.93 -8.95 20.37
C ASN A 151 -0.93 -9.96 21.54
N LEU A 152 0.23 -10.52 21.91
CA LEU A 152 0.36 -11.42 23.06
C LEU A 152 -0.05 -10.73 24.37
N LEU A 153 0.36 -9.48 24.57
CA LEU A 153 -0.02 -8.72 25.75
C LEU A 153 -1.50 -8.33 25.73
N PHE A 154 -2.09 -8.11 24.56
CA PHE A 154 -3.51 -7.83 24.41
C PHE A 154 -4.38 -9.02 24.82
N GLU A 155 -4.05 -10.24 24.39
CA GLU A 155 -4.78 -11.44 24.79
C GLU A 155 -4.69 -11.67 26.32
N LYS A 156 -3.50 -11.51 26.90
CA LYS A 156 -3.32 -11.58 28.36
C LYS A 156 -4.09 -10.48 29.11
N TYR A 157 -4.13 -9.25 28.58
CA TYR A 157 -4.86 -8.13 29.17
C TYR A 157 -6.37 -8.36 29.21
N LYS A 158 -6.94 -9.13 28.27
CA LYS A 158 -8.35 -9.55 28.31
C LYS A 158 -8.67 -10.39 29.54
N GLU A 159 -7.73 -11.26 29.93
CA GLU A 159 -7.86 -12.17 31.08
C GLU A 159 -7.46 -11.48 32.40
N ASP A 160 -6.38 -10.70 32.38
CA ASP A 160 -5.82 -10.04 33.55
C ASP A 160 -5.55 -8.55 33.30
N LYS A 161 -6.37 -7.71 33.93
CA LYS A 161 -6.27 -6.24 33.84
C LYS A 161 -5.02 -5.66 34.53
N SER A 162 -4.31 -6.43 35.37
CA SER A 162 -3.14 -5.94 36.08
C SER A 162 -1.95 -5.61 35.17
N ILE A 163 -1.94 -6.13 33.93
CA ILE A 163 -0.87 -5.92 32.94
C ILE A 163 -1.16 -4.74 31.97
N GLU A 164 -2.13 -3.88 32.29
CA GLU A 164 -2.53 -2.74 31.46
C GLU A 164 -1.34 -1.86 31.03
N ASP A 165 -0.46 -1.52 31.97
CA ASP A 165 0.73 -0.71 31.69
C ASP A 165 1.68 -1.36 30.69
N GLN A 166 1.87 -2.68 30.81
CA GLN A 166 2.73 -3.43 29.87
C GLN A 166 2.12 -3.45 28.46
N TYR A 167 0.83 -3.69 28.37
CA TYR A 167 0.10 -3.64 27.10
C TYR A 167 0.18 -2.24 26.47
N LEU A 168 -0.04 -1.20 27.26
CA LEU A 168 -0.01 0.20 26.78
C LEU A 168 1.38 0.58 26.24
N GLN A 169 2.44 0.21 26.92
CA GLN A 169 3.81 0.42 26.46
C GLN A 169 4.11 -0.32 25.16
N ALA A 170 3.67 -1.60 25.03
CA ALA A 170 3.84 -2.36 23.80
C ALA A 170 3.03 -1.75 22.63
N LYS A 171 1.81 -1.26 22.90
CA LYS A 171 0.97 -0.55 21.94
C LYS A 171 1.63 0.74 21.44
N ILE A 172 2.18 1.57 22.33
CA ILE A 172 2.89 2.79 21.97
C ILE A 172 4.13 2.47 21.14
N LYS A 173 4.91 1.46 21.53
CA LYS A 173 6.10 1.01 20.78
C LYS A 173 5.74 0.59 19.37
N TYR A 174 4.69 -0.24 19.21
CA TYR A 174 4.21 -0.66 17.90
C TYR A 174 3.76 0.53 17.05
N GLN A 175 2.97 1.46 17.60
CA GLN A 175 2.50 2.63 16.90
C GLN A 175 3.63 3.53 16.39
N ASN A 176 4.66 3.74 17.20
CA ASN A 176 5.82 4.53 16.82
C ASN A 176 6.59 3.89 15.65
N LEU A 177 6.75 2.56 15.68
CA LEU A 177 7.39 1.82 14.60
C LEU A 177 6.53 1.82 13.33
N ALA A 178 5.22 1.61 13.46
CA ALA A 178 4.27 1.64 12.35
C ALA A 178 4.24 3.02 11.66
N ASN A 179 4.25 4.12 12.43
CA ASN A 179 4.31 5.46 11.86
C ASN A 179 5.61 5.72 11.09
N LYS A 180 6.75 5.25 11.61
CA LYS A 180 8.03 5.32 10.89
C LYS A 180 8.00 4.51 9.60
N GLU A 181 7.40 3.31 9.63
CA GLU A 181 7.27 2.47 8.45
C GLU A 181 6.36 3.10 7.39
N LYS A 182 5.23 3.68 7.78
CA LYS A 182 4.35 4.45 6.87
C LYS A 182 5.13 5.56 6.12
N GLN A 183 6.01 6.28 6.82
CA GLN A 183 6.83 7.32 6.18
C GLN A 183 7.81 6.72 5.17
N LYS A 184 8.45 5.59 5.49
CA LYS A 184 9.35 4.89 4.57
C LYS A 184 8.63 4.40 3.31
N ILE A 185 7.44 3.77 3.48
CA ILE A 185 6.61 3.31 2.36
C ILE A 185 6.20 4.48 1.47
N LYS A 186 5.82 5.61 2.06
CA LYS A 186 5.49 6.82 1.31
C LYS A 186 6.66 7.34 0.47
N LEU A 187 7.87 7.35 1.02
CA LEU A 187 9.08 7.74 0.29
C LEU A 187 9.40 6.74 -0.83
N LEU A 188 9.25 5.44 -0.56
CA LEU A 188 9.40 4.37 -1.52
C LEU A 188 8.46 4.55 -2.72
N ILE A 189 7.16 4.74 -2.47
CA ILE A 189 6.15 4.96 -3.52
C ILE A 189 6.49 6.19 -4.37
N ARG A 190 6.93 7.28 -3.73
CA ARG A 190 7.38 8.49 -4.46
C ARG A 190 8.61 8.20 -5.34
N GLY A 191 9.56 7.42 -4.84
CA GLY A 191 10.73 6.99 -5.61
C GLY A 191 10.34 6.18 -6.84
N ILE A 192 9.46 5.18 -6.68
CA ILE A 192 8.96 4.36 -7.79
C ILE A 192 8.19 5.22 -8.81
N ARG A 193 7.33 6.12 -8.35
CA ARG A 193 6.58 7.04 -9.23
C ARG A 193 7.49 7.98 -10.02
N LYS A 194 8.59 8.41 -9.43
CA LYS A 194 9.58 9.21 -10.16
C LYS A 194 10.20 8.40 -11.30
N VAL A 195 10.61 7.16 -11.05
CA VAL A 195 11.11 6.26 -12.10
C VAL A 195 10.01 5.99 -13.15
N GLN A 196 8.80 5.64 -12.70
CA GLN A 196 7.64 5.45 -13.57
C GLN A 196 7.43 6.62 -14.53
N SER A 197 7.42 7.85 -14.03
CA SER A 197 7.19 9.05 -14.84
C SER A 197 8.32 9.34 -15.82
N SER A 198 9.57 8.95 -15.51
CA SER A 198 10.73 9.15 -16.39
C SER A 198 10.70 8.25 -17.63
N TYR A 199 10.05 7.09 -17.53
CA TYR A 199 10.01 6.11 -18.62
C TYR A 199 8.63 6.00 -19.29
N SER A 200 7.58 6.56 -18.69
CA SER A 200 6.24 6.59 -19.29
C SER A 200 6.20 7.61 -20.43
N ASN A 201 5.72 7.19 -21.58
CA ASN A 201 5.60 8.01 -22.79
C ASN A 201 4.46 7.51 -23.69
N ASP A 202 4.29 8.07 -24.89
CA ASP A 202 3.22 7.69 -25.79
C ASP A 202 3.24 6.20 -26.19
N ARG A 203 4.42 5.58 -26.24
CA ARG A 203 4.59 4.15 -26.54
C ARG A 203 4.44 3.29 -25.31
N TYR A 204 5.05 3.67 -24.20
CA TYR A 204 5.11 2.87 -22.98
C TYR A 204 4.20 3.45 -21.92
N GLU A 205 3.16 2.71 -21.60
CA GLU A 205 2.27 3.04 -20.49
C GLU A 205 2.69 2.21 -19.27
N ILE A 206 3.14 2.90 -18.23
CA ILE A 206 3.60 2.27 -16.99
C ILE A 206 2.64 2.64 -15.87
N ARG A 207 2.14 1.64 -15.14
CA ARG A 207 1.21 1.84 -14.01
C ARG A 207 1.72 1.13 -12.77
N LEU A 208 1.61 1.79 -11.63
CA LEU A 208 1.92 1.22 -10.32
C LEU A 208 0.62 0.79 -9.64
N GLY A 209 0.63 -0.40 -9.01
CA GLY A 209 -0.47 -0.96 -8.25
C GLY A 209 0.03 -1.69 -7.00
N GLY A 210 -0.89 -2.12 -6.16
CA GLY A 210 -0.61 -2.89 -4.95
C GLY A 210 -1.14 -2.24 -3.69
N ILE A 211 -1.36 -3.05 -2.64
CA ILE A 211 -1.99 -2.61 -1.39
C ILE A 211 -1.28 -1.42 -0.75
N PRO A 212 0.07 -1.39 -0.62
CA PRO A 212 0.75 -0.25 0.00
C PRO A 212 0.53 1.07 -0.74
N MET A 213 0.50 1.02 -2.09
CA MET A 213 0.24 2.21 -2.92
C MET A 213 -1.20 2.68 -2.79
N ILE A 214 -2.17 1.76 -2.86
CA ILE A 214 -3.60 2.08 -2.73
C ILE A 214 -3.87 2.72 -1.37
N THR A 215 -3.27 2.19 -0.30
CA THR A 215 -3.42 2.74 1.06
C THR A 215 -2.86 4.17 1.15
N ASP A 216 -1.68 4.44 0.59
CA ASP A 216 -1.10 5.81 0.58
C ASP A 216 -1.96 6.79 -0.22
N ASP A 217 -2.49 6.35 -1.37
CA ASP A 217 -3.38 7.17 -2.20
C ASP A 217 -4.71 7.46 -1.49
N MET A 218 -5.34 6.46 -0.90
CA MET A 218 -6.59 6.64 -0.13
C MET A 218 -6.41 7.68 0.98
N ILE A 219 -5.34 7.57 1.78
CA ILE A 219 -5.06 8.53 2.84
C ILE A 219 -4.86 9.94 2.27
N THR A 220 -4.14 10.02 1.15
CA THR A 220 -3.86 11.30 0.49
C THR A 220 -5.14 11.92 -0.09
N PHE A 221 -5.99 11.13 -0.74
CA PHE A 221 -7.27 11.60 -1.29
C PHE A 221 -8.22 12.04 -0.18
N ILE A 222 -8.41 11.23 0.87
CA ILE A 222 -9.26 11.58 2.01
C ILE A 222 -8.80 12.90 2.63
N LYS A 223 -7.48 13.08 2.81
CA LYS A 223 -6.94 14.32 3.36
C LYS A 223 -7.22 15.52 2.45
N ASN A 224 -7.01 15.38 1.15
CA ASN A 224 -7.24 16.45 0.18
C ASN A 224 -8.73 16.78 0.07
N ASP A 225 -9.58 15.76 0.04
CA ASP A 225 -11.03 15.93 0.01
C ASP A 225 -11.53 16.63 1.27
N LEU A 226 -11.06 16.23 2.44
CA LEU A 226 -11.43 16.86 3.70
C LEU A 226 -11.06 18.36 3.71
N ILE A 227 -9.89 18.71 3.18
CA ILE A 227 -9.44 20.11 3.07
C ILE A 227 -10.30 20.86 2.04
N ASN A 228 -10.44 20.32 0.83
CA ASN A 228 -11.12 21.00 -0.27
C ASN A 228 -12.62 21.15 -0.01
N PHE A 229 -13.29 20.06 0.40
CA PHE A 229 -14.71 20.10 0.76
C PHE A 229 -14.96 20.92 2.02
N GLY A 230 -14.12 20.76 3.05
CA GLY A 230 -14.22 21.52 4.30
C GLY A 230 -14.15 23.02 4.03
N PHE A 231 -13.18 23.46 3.19
CA PHE A 231 -13.06 24.85 2.80
C PHE A 231 -14.24 25.31 1.92
N GLY A 232 -14.68 24.49 0.96
CA GLY A 232 -15.82 24.78 0.09
C GLY A 232 -17.13 24.95 0.88
N VAL A 233 -17.42 24.05 1.81
CA VAL A 233 -18.60 24.12 2.66
C VAL A 233 -18.54 25.35 3.59
N LEU A 234 -17.38 25.62 4.19
CA LEU A 234 -17.20 26.79 5.04
C LEU A 234 -17.44 28.09 4.25
N LEU A 235 -16.89 28.20 3.05
CA LEU A 235 -17.09 29.35 2.16
C LEU A 235 -18.56 29.51 1.78
N PHE A 236 -19.24 28.41 1.43
CA PHE A 236 -20.65 28.39 1.09
C PHE A 236 -21.52 28.88 2.25
N ILE A 237 -21.28 28.37 3.47
CA ILE A 237 -21.97 28.79 4.69
C ILE A 237 -21.74 30.30 4.92
N LEU A 238 -20.49 30.75 4.78
CA LEU A 238 -20.13 32.15 4.98
C LEU A 238 -20.88 33.08 4.01
N ILE A 239 -20.89 32.75 2.73
CA ILE A 239 -21.61 33.50 1.69
C ILE A 239 -23.10 33.53 2.03
N THR A 240 -23.69 32.39 2.35
CA THR A 240 -25.13 32.29 2.71
C THR A 240 -25.47 33.17 3.91
N LEU A 241 -24.67 33.12 4.98
CA LEU A 241 -24.87 33.95 6.16
C LEU A 241 -24.75 35.46 5.84
N VAL A 242 -23.79 35.85 5.00
CA VAL A 242 -23.63 37.26 4.57
C VAL A 242 -24.86 37.74 3.79
N ILE A 243 -25.40 36.93 2.89
CA ILE A 243 -26.60 37.26 2.10
C ILE A 243 -27.81 37.44 3.01
N ILE A 244 -28.01 36.53 4.00
CA ILE A 244 -29.17 36.52 4.87
C ILE A 244 -29.10 37.66 5.91
N PHE A 245 -28.02 37.78 6.64
CA PHE A 245 -27.93 38.65 7.79
C PHE A 245 -27.47 40.08 7.51
N ARG A 246 -26.72 40.31 6.44
CA ARG A 246 -26.18 41.63 6.01
C ARG A 246 -25.44 42.44 7.08
N LYS A 247 -25.26 41.91 8.28
CA LYS A 247 -24.51 42.52 9.39
C LYS A 247 -23.41 41.57 9.85
N PHE A 248 -22.18 42.06 9.92
CA PHE A 248 -20.98 41.27 10.23
C PHE A 248 -21.08 40.50 11.55
N ILE A 249 -21.68 41.08 12.58
CA ILE A 249 -21.77 40.45 13.93
C ILE A 249 -22.62 39.18 13.89
N TRP A 250 -23.74 39.18 13.10
CA TRP A 250 -24.62 38.02 12.94
C TRP A 250 -24.04 36.92 12.06
N VAL A 251 -23.03 37.25 11.23
CA VAL A 251 -22.27 36.30 10.45
C VAL A 251 -21.15 35.70 11.29
N ALA A 252 -20.45 36.53 12.09
CA ALA A 252 -19.31 36.09 12.88
C ALA A 252 -19.71 35.18 14.06
N ALA A 253 -20.85 35.44 14.70
CA ALA A 253 -21.28 34.66 15.88
C ALA A 253 -21.47 33.18 15.60
N PRO A 254 -22.22 32.72 14.57
CA PRO A 254 -22.34 31.30 14.25
C PRO A 254 -20.99 30.65 13.88
N ILE A 255 -20.12 31.36 13.14
CA ILE A 255 -18.82 30.85 12.74
C ILE A 255 -17.91 30.60 13.93
N VAL A 256 -17.84 31.58 14.86
CA VAL A 256 -17.07 31.43 16.10
C VAL A 256 -17.59 30.25 16.92
N ASN A 257 -18.92 30.11 17.02
CA ASN A 257 -19.55 28.98 17.74
C ASN A 257 -19.21 27.64 17.07
N CYS A 258 -19.27 27.54 15.73
CA CYS A 258 -18.85 26.34 14.99
C CYS A 258 -17.38 26.00 15.22
N ILE A 259 -16.48 26.98 15.12
CA ILE A 259 -15.06 26.78 15.37
C ILE A 259 -14.84 26.30 16.80
N TYR A 260 -15.48 26.92 17.77
CA TYR A 260 -15.41 26.51 19.18
C TYR A 260 -15.89 25.07 19.39
N ALA A 261 -17.04 24.70 18.80
CA ALA A 261 -17.58 23.35 18.89
C ALA A 261 -16.63 22.30 18.28
N VAL A 262 -16.03 22.58 17.12
CA VAL A 262 -15.05 21.71 16.48
C VAL A 262 -13.78 21.59 17.33
N LEU A 263 -13.25 22.69 17.84
CA LEU A 263 -12.05 22.68 18.71
C LEU A 263 -12.32 21.92 20.01
N PHE A 264 -13.52 22.10 20.59
CA PHE A 264 -13.92 21.39 21.80
C PHE A 264 -14.02 19.89 21.53
N MET A 265 -14.65 19.47 20.42
CA MET A 265 -14.76 18.07 20.02
C MET A 265 -13.38 17.44 19.80
N ILE A 266 -12.50 18.10 19.04
CA ILE A 266 -11.14 17.63 18.79
C ILE A 266 -10.35 17.55 20.11
N GLY A 267 -10.53 18.53 21.00
CA GLY A 267 -9.90 18.55 22.32
C GLY A 267 -10.38 17.39 23.21
N LEU A 268 -11.68 17.13 23.21
CA LEU A 268 -12.29 16.02 23.96
C LEU A 268 -11.80 14.67 23.46
N LEU A 269 -11.81 14.46 22.14
CA LEU A 269 -11.31 13.24 21.51
C LEU A 269 -9.83 13.00 21.79
N GLY A 270 -9.03 14.08 21.75
CA GLY A 270 -7.61 14.01 22.10
C GLY A 270 -7.35 13.79 23.60
N TYR A 271 -8.24 14.27 24.48
CA TYR A 271 -8.19 14.00 25.92
C TYR A 271 -8.55 12.57 26.26
N MET A 272 -9.57 12.01 25.58
CA MET A 272 -9.99 10.61 25.75
C MET A 272 -9.07 9.61 25.01
N ASP A 273 -8.00 10.08 24.36
CA ASP A 273 -7.12 9.27 23.49
C ASP A 273 -7.90 8.46 22.44
N TRP A 274 -9.04 9.00 22.01
CA TRP A 274 -9.93 8.35 21.06
C TRP A 274 -9.48 8.67 19.64
N LYS A 275 -9.04 7.66 18.91
CA LYS A 275 -8.64 7.80 17.51
C LYS A 275 -9.86 7.94 16.62
N VAL A 276 -9.88 8.96 15.77
CA VAL A 276 -10.92 9.10 14.75
C VAL A 276 -10.58 8.21 13.57
N THR A 277 -11.36 7.16 13.40
CA THR A 277 -11.26 6.24 12.26
C THR A 277 -12.32 6.58 11.24
N VAL A 278 -11.93 6.88 10.01
CA VAL A 278 -12.85 7.28 8.93
C VAL A 278 -13.83 6.16 8.56
N SER A 279 -13.48 4.93 8.85
CA SER A 279 -14.27 3.74 8.45
C SER A 279 -15.35 3.29 9.41
N TYR A 280 -15.36 3.78 10.65
CA TYR A 280 -16.34 3.32 11.67
C TYR A 280 -17.78 3.76 11.41
N THR A 281 -18.00 4.78 10.60
CA THR A 281 -19.33 5.32 10.34
C THR A 281 -20.20 4.42 9.45
N HIS A 282 -19.59 3.56 8.62
CA HIS A 282 -20.35 2.69 7.72
C HIS A 282 -20.61 1.27 8.26
N LEU A 283 -19.73 0.73 9.10
CA LEU A 283 -19.86 -0.64 9.63
C LEU A 283 -20.88 -0.76 10.77
N ARG A 284 -21.04 0.25 11.63
CA ARG A 284 -22.02 0.21 12.72
C ARG A 284 -23.48 0.32 12.27
N ALA A 285 -23.73 0.79 11.06
CA ALA A 285 -25.08 0.84 10.51
C ALA A 285 -25.64 -0.55 10.13
N HIS A 286 -24.77 -1.55 9.94
CA HIS A 286 -25.17 -2.93 9.61
C HIS A 286 -25.34 -3.85 10.84
N GLU A 287 -24.77 -3.51 12.00
CA GLU A 287 -24.90 -4.32 13.22
C GLU A 287 -26.19 -4.06 14.03
N THR A 288 -26.99 -3.09 13.67
CA THR A 288 -28.24 -2.72 14.39
C THR A 288 -29.52 -3.25 13.77
N ILE A 289 -29.45 -4.20 12.84
CA ILE A 289 -30.66 -4.91 12.38
C ILE A 289 -30.70 -6.25 13.14
N PRO A 290 -31.55 -6.39 14.19
CA PRO A 290 -31.82 -7.69 14.78
C PRO A 290 -32.65 -8.52 13.80
N ASP A 291 -32.28 -9.82 13.64
CA ASP A 291 -33.10 -10.84 12.97
C ASP A 291 -34.49 -11.00 13.61
#